data_6deae3bffc3cd0c345f8a144f3eea24f
#
_entry.id   6deae3bffc3cd0c345f8a144f3eea24f
#
_cell.length_a   1.000
_cell.length_b   1.000
_cell.length_c   1.000
_cell.angle_alpha   90.00
_cell.angle_beta   90.00
_cell.angle_gamma   90.00
#
_symmetry.space_group_name_H-M   'P 1'
#
loop_
_entity.id
_entity.type
_entity.pdbx_description
1 polymer ?
#
loop_
_entity_poly.entity_id
_entity_poly.type
_entity_poly.pdbx_seq_one_letter_code
_entity_poly.pdbx_strand_id
1 'polypeptide(L)'
;MEAWTVWIVLSVETIAAGGFMLLIPKITRRGLLFGVYVGETQSTSDQARAITRGWYVVMIAALAASVVLGIGLALRDPQSPKGALVSLVLLLGATVASYLWAHVRSLALAAPGAPVSAAAFVADQRQSLTIPILATAVALAGGVIAVGYAWWHFADLPASMPTHFGASGRPDAWSPRSFRSVMLLPILTLVMCPMLGAMACLTARAKRAIRQADQGVSFDAQVRFRHAMTLFLSGVAVLVTVMLTALSIDSVRVGLGVIDGLSPVGMAAAVVVFIYALGGSLYLMLHFGQGGARLEQSASGAPLTNGLADNTHWVLGMFYVNRDDPSIFVEKRFGIGYTINLGNARALAFVAIFLVLIGAIIGIALSMPRGHAPIT
;
A
#
# COMPACT_ATOMS: atom_id res chain seq x y z
N MET A 1 22.23 -17.83 11.44
CA MET A 1 21.73 -16.51 11.88
C MET A 1 20.70 -15.93 10.91
N GLU A 2 20.85 -16.13 9.60
CA GLU A 2 19.99 -15.54 8.55
C GLU A 2 18.55 -16.07 8.51
N ALA A 3 18.35 -17.36 8.75
CA ALA A 3 17.01 -17.96 8.73
C ALA A 3 16.05 -17.35 9.77
N TRP A 4 16.51 -17.10 10.98
CA TRP A 4 15.71 -16.48 12.03
C TRP A 4 15.33 -15.04 11.72
N THR A 5 16.18 -14.30 11.01
CA THR A 5 15.88 -12.91 10.61
C THR A 5 14.70 -12.87 9.63
N VAL A 6 14.66 -13.76 8.64
CA VAL A 6 13.52 -13.87 7.69
C VAL A 6 12.23 -14.18 8.44
N TRP A 7 12.28 -15.11 9.42
CA TRP A 7 11.12 -15.46 10.24
C TRP A 7 10.63 -14.31 11.11
N ILE A 8 11.54 -13.54 11.71
CA ILE A 8 11.19 -12.37 12.50
C ILE A 8 10.49 -11.33 11.62
N VAL A 9 11.06 -10.99 10.47
CA VAL A 9 10.49 -10.00 9.54
C VAL A 9 9.08 -10.41 9.10
N LEU A 10 8.91 -11.62 8.58
CA LEU A 10 7.62 -12.10 8.10
C LEU A 10 6.58 -12.27 9.23
N SER A 11 7.02 -12.61 10.44
CA SER A 11 6.12 -12.65 11.60
C SER A 11 5.66 -11.27 12.01
N VAL A 12 6.55 -10.28 12.02
CA VAL A 12 6.22 -8.88 12.29
C VAL A 12 5.26 -8.35 11.24
N GLU A 13 5.50 -8.63 9.95
CA GLU A 13 4.59 -8.25 8.86
C GLU A 13 3.20 -8.88 9.02
N THR A 14 3.13 -10.18 9.36
CA THR A 14 1.87 -10.90 9.58
C THR A 14 1.08 -10.29 10.74
N ILE A 15 1.75 -10.03 11.87
CA ILE A 15 1.12 -9.41 13.05
C ILE A 15 0.68 -7.99 12.75
N ALA A 16 1.50 -7.20 12.05
CA ALA A 16 1.17 -5.85 11.64
C ALA A 16 -0.04 -5.83 10.71
N ALA A 17 -0.05 -6.67 9.66
CA ALA A 17 -1.16 -6.77 8.71
C ALA A 17 -2.47 -7.18 9.41
N GLY A 18 -2.43 -8.21 10.27
CA GLY A 18 -3.60 -8.63 11.06
C GLY A 18 -4.06 -7.54 12.02
N GLY A 19 -3.14 -6.88 12.71
CA GLY A 19 -3.44 -5.75 13.60
C GLY A 19 -4.10 -4.57 12.87
N PHE A 20 -3.61 -4.21 11.69
CA PHE A 20 -4.25 -3.19 10.84
C PHE A 20 -5.67 -3.58 10.46
N MET A 21 -5.90 -4.83 10.07
CA MET A 21 -7.25 -5.31 9.74
C MET A 21 -8.20 -5.18 10.93
N LEU A 22 -7.76 -5.53 12.14
CA LEU A 22 -8.57 -5.40 13.35
C LEU A 22 -8.92 -3.94 13.71
N LEU A 23 -8.18 -2.95 13.21
CA LEU A 23 -8.49 -1.54 13.41
C LEU A 23 -9.57 -1.01 12.45
N ILE A 24 -9.77 -1.64 11.28
CA ILE A 24 -10.63 -1.12 10.22
C ILE A 24 -12.06 -0.81 10.69
N PRO A 25 -12.80 -1.70 11.39
CA PRO A 25 -14.15 -1.36 11.82
C PRO A 25 -14.21 -0.15 12.77
N LYS A 26 -13.14 0.08 13.56
CA LYS A 26 -13.07 1.19 14.52
C LYS A 26 -12.81 2.55 13.87
N ILE A 27 -12.23 2.56 12.66
CA ILE A 27 -11.91 3.78 11.92
C ILE A 27 -12.88 4.06 10.78
N THR A 28 -13.76 3.09 10.47
CA THR A 28 -14.78 3.22 9.42
C THR A 28 -15.77 4.32 9.77
N ARG A 29 -16.19 5.09 8.77
CA ARG A 29 -17.21 6.13 8.92
C ARG A 29 -18.52 5.54 9.42
N ARG A 30 -19.24 6.28 10.29
CA ARG A 30 -20.61 5.94 10.68
C ARG A 30 -21.52 5.85 9.45
N GLY A 31 -22.43 4.90 9.47
CA GLY A 31 -23.31 4.62 8.33
C GLY A 31 -22.73 3.65 7.31
N LEU A 32 -21.43 3.31 7.39
CA LEU A 32 -20.80 2.27 6.59
C LEU A 32 -20.57 1.00 7.42
N LEU A 33 -20.86 -0.16 6.84
CA LEU A 33 -20.60 -1.47 7.42
C LEU A 33 -20.02 -2.39 6.34
N PHE A 34 -18.77 -2.79 6.47
CA PHE A 34 -18.03 -3.62 5.49
C PHE A 34 -18.25 -3.22 4.03
N GLY A 35 -18.11 -1.91 3.75
CA GLY A 35 -18.24 -1.34 2.41
C GLY A 35 -19.68 -1.11 1.92
N VAL A 36 -20.70 -1.42 2.73
CA VAL A 36 -22.11 -1.17 2.44
C VAL A 36 -22.58 0.06 3.22
N TYR A 37 -23.29 0.97 2.56
CA TYR A 37 -24.01 2.04 3.25
C TYR A 37 -25.29 1.49 3.83
N VAL A 38 -25.37 1.49 5.16
CA VAL A 38 -26.52 0.99 5.93
C VAL A 38 -27.27 2.11 6.67
N GLY A 39 -26.73 3.35 6.64
CA GLY A 39 -27.25 4.46 7.43
C GLY A 39 -26.75 4.44 8.88
N GLU A 40 -26.77 5.61 9.54
CA GLU A 40 -26.15 5.77 10.86
C GLU A 40 -26.83 4.93 11.94
N THR A 41 -28.15 4.98 12.01
CA THR A 41 -28.94 4.23 12.99
C THR A 41 -28.70 2.72 12.85
N GLN A 42 -28.76 2.23 11.62
CA GLN A 42 -28.58 0.80 11.35
C GLN A 42 -27.13 0.34 11.57
N SER A 43 -26.13 1.22 11.34
CA SER A 43 -24.71 0.91 11.59
C SER A 43 -24.39 0.63 13.05
N THR A 44 -25.24 1.10 13.99
CA THR A 44 -25.10 0.88 15.44
C THR A 44 -26.08 -0.14 15.99
N SER A 45 -26.90 -0.78 15.14
CA SER A 45 -27.90 -1.80 15.53
C SER A 45 -27.25 -3.04 16.11
N ASP A 46 -28.05 -3.87 16.79
CA ASP A 46 -27.59 -5.16 17.33
C ASP A 46 -27.14 -6.10 16.22
N GLN A 47 -27.81 -6.05 15.07
CA GLN A 47 -27.43 -6.83 13.88
C GLN A 47 -26.07 -6.42 13.33
N ALA A 48 -25.80 -5.11 13.19
CA ALA A 48 -24.51 -4.59 12.76
C ALA A 48 -23.39 -4.97 13.75
N ARG A 49 -23.67 -4.87 15.06
CA ARG A 49 -22.74 -5.29 16.12
C ARG A 49 -22.46 -6.80 16.06
N ALA A 50 -23.48 -7.63 15.78
CA ALA A 50 -23.31 -9.08 15.64
C ALA A 50 -22.41 -9.43 14.45
N ILE A 51 -22.61 -8.81 13.28
CA ILE A 51 -21.76 -8.99 12.10
C ILE A 51 -20.30 -8.59 12.42
N THR A 52 -20.11 -7.41 13.02
CA THR A 52 -18.77 -6.92 13.39
C THR A 52 -18.09 -7.83 14.40
N ARG A 53 -18.81 -8.32 15.40
CA ARG A 53 -18.28 -9.27 16.40
C ARG A 53 -17.87 -10.58 15.74
N GLY A 54 -18.73 -11.15 14.86
CA GLY A 54 -18.42 -12.37 14.13
C GLY A 54 -17.15 -12.21 13.28
N TRP A 55 -17.01 -11.08 12.60
CA TRP A 55 -15.81 -10.75 11.84
C TRP A 55 -14.54 -10.67 12.73
N TYR A 56 -14.61 -10.02 13.90
CA TYR A 56 -13.50 -9.99 14.85
C TYR A 56 -13.09 -11.38 15.34
N VAL A 57 -14.06 -12.24 15.65
CA VAL A 57 -13.78 -13.62 16.10
C VAL A 57 -12.98 -14.37 15.03
N VAL A 58 -13.43 -14.31 13.77
CA VAL A 58 -12.74 -14.98 12.65
C VAL A 58 -11.35 -14.39 12.44
N MET A 59 -11.20 -13.07 12.45
CA MET A 59 -9.90 -12.42 12.24
C MET A 59 -8.90 -12.69 13.35
N ILE A 60 -9.32 -12.67 14.61
CA ILE A 60 -8.44 -12.99 15.75
C ILE A 60 -8.02 -14.45 15.70
N ALA A 61 -8.97 -15.37 15.41
CA ALA A 61 -8.68 -16.79 15.27
C ALA A 61 -7.70 -17.06 14.10
N ALA A 62 -7.92 -16.39 12.95
CA ALA A 62 -7.05 -16.52 11.78
C ALA A 62 -5.64 -15.98 12.06
N LEU A 63 -5.52 -14.83 12.73
CA LEU A 63 -4.23 -14.27 13.10
C LEU A 63 -3.49 -15.21 14.07
N ALA A 64 -4.17 -15.70 15.11
CA ALA A 64 -3.58 -16.65 16.06
C ALA A 64 -3.15 -17.95 15.35
N ALA A 65 -4.01 -18.52 14.50
CA ALA A 65 -3.66 -19.71 13.72
C ALA A 65 -2.47 -19.48 12.78
N SER A 66 -2.41 -18.33 12.11
CA SER A 66 -1.30 -17.96 11.23
C SER A 66 0.02 -17.86 12.00
N VAL A 67 0.02 -17.24 13.18
CA VAL A 67 1.20 -17.12 14.03
C VAL A 67 1.64 -18.49 14.55
N VAL A 68 0.72 -19.31 15.08
CA VAL A 68 1.03 -20.65 15.59
C VAL A 68 1.57 -21.55 14.48
N LEU A 69 0.93 -21.53 13.30
CA LEU A 69 1.38 -22.30 12.14
C LEU A 69 2.77 -21.83 11.70
N GLY A 70 2.99 -20.52 11.62
CA GLY A 70 4.29 -19.94 11.28
C GLY A 70 5.40 -20.44 12.22
N ILE A 71 5.19 -20.29 13.52
CA ILE A 71 6.15 -20.76 14.54
C ILE A 71 6.38 -22.28 14.40
N GLY A 72 5.31 -23.07 14.27
CA GLY A 72 5.42 -24.53 14.16
C GLY A 72 6.21 -24.98 12.93
N LEU A 73 6.06 -24.30 11.78
CA LEU A 73 6.82 -24.57 10.57
C LEU A 73 8.27 -24.07 10.67
N ALA A 74 8.50 -22.93 11.33
CA ALA A 74 9.84 -22.42 11.60
C ALA A 74 10.66 -23.36 12.48
N LEU A 75 10.05 -23.96 13.48
CA LEU A 75 10.71 -24.93 14.35
C LEU A 75 11.06 -26.24 13.61
N ARG A 76 10.31 -26.63 12.57
CA ARG A 76 10.58 -27.82 11.76
C ARG A 76 11.67 -27.62 10.72
N ASP A 77 11.65 -26.48 10.05
CA ASP A 77 12.61 -26.11 8.99
C ASP A 77 12.96 -24.62 9.09
N PRO A 78 13.90 -24.26 9.97
CA PRO A 78 14.31 -22.87 10.17
C PRO A 78 14.95 -22.21 8.94
N GLN A 79 15.44 -23.00 7.98
CA GLN A 79 16.11 -22.51 6.77
C GLN A 79 15.13 -22.15 5.65
N SER A 80 13.86 -22.56 5.77
CA SER A 80 12.88 -22.39 4.71
C SER A 80 11.91 -21.25 5.01
N PRO A 81 11.72 -20.27 4.11
CA PRO A 81 10.70 -19.22 4.24
C PRO A 81 9.27 -19.72 3.97
N LYS A 82 9.11 -20.99 3.55
CA LYS A 82 7.80 -21.55 3.15
C LYS A 82 6.75 -21.43 4.24
N GLY A 83 7.13 -21.69 5.50
CA GLY A 83 6.18 -21.60 6.61
C GLY A 83 5.65 -20.20 6.83
N ALA A 84 6.49 -19.17 6.70
CA ALA A 84 6.06 -17.77 6.80
C ALA A 84 5.16 -17.37 5.63
N LEU A 85 5.44 -17.81 4.41
CA LEU A 85 4.58 -17.62 3.25
C LEU A 85 3.21 -18.29 3.43
N VAL A 86 3.18 -19.52 3.92
CA VAL A 86 1.93 -20.25 4.22
C VAL A 86 1.11 -19.50 5.26
N SER A 87 1.74 -18.98 6.33
CA SER A 87 1.07 -18.19 7.37
C SER A 87 0.46 -16.91 6.81
N LEU A 88 1.21 -16.20 5.97
CA LEU A 88 0.74 -14.98 5.30
C LEU A 88 -0.44 -15.28 4.36
N VAL A 89 -0.35 -16.32 3.54
CA VAL A 89 -1.43 -16.72 2.62
C VAL A 89 -2.68 -17.13 3.41
N LEU A 90 -2.54 -17.85 4.52
CA LEU A 90 -3.65 -18.20 5.40
C LEU A 90 -4.34 -16.94 5.95
N LEU A 91 -3.57 -15.98 6.46
CA LEU A 91 -4.10 -14.72 6.99
C LEU A 91 -4.81 -13.91 5.90
N LEU A 92 -4.21 -13.79 4.72
CA LEU A 92 -4.81 -13.07 3.59
C LEU A 92 -6.10 -13.75 3.12
N GLY A 93 -6.11 -15.07 2.97
CA GLY A 93 -7.29 -15.84 2.60
C GLY A 93 -8.43 -15.69 3.62
N ALA A 94 -8.12 -15.78 4.91
CA ALA A 94 -9.08 -15.57 5.97
C ALA A 94 -9.61 -14.14 6.01
N THR A 95 -8.75 -13.14 5.75
CA THR A 95 -9.14 -11.73 5.65
C THR A 95 -10.16 -11.52 4.53
N VAL A 96 -9.88 -12.05 3.34
CA VAL A 96 -10.80 -11.95 2.20
C VAL A 96 -12.12 -12.67 2.49
N ALA A 97 -12.06 -13.92 2.97
CA ALA A 97 -13.25 -14.72 3.25
C ALA A 97 -14.13 -14.08 4.33
N SER A 98 -13.53 -13.62 5.43
CA SER A 98 -14.28 -12.96 6.52
C SER A 98 -14.87 -11.62 6.09
N TYR A 99 -14.14 -10.84 5.26
CA TYR A 99 -14.67 -9.62 4.67
C TYR A 99 -15.89 -9.91 3.78
N LEU A 100 -15.78 -10.85 2.85
CA LEU A 100 -16.88 -11.21 1.95
C LEU A 100 -18.11 -11.69 2.72
N TRP A 101 -17.90 -12.52 3.76
CA TRP A 101 -18.99 -12.94 4.65
C TRP A 101 -19.66 -11.75 5.33
N ALA A 102 -18.87 -10.84 5.91
CA ALA A 102 -19.41 -9.65 6.58
C ALA A 102 -20.10 -8.69 5.59
N HIS A 103 -19.52 -8.50 4.40
CA HIS A 103 -20.10 -7.69 3.33
C HIS A 103 -21.48 -8.21 2.89
N VAL A 104 -21.58 -9.51 2.58
CA VAL A 104 -22.86 -10.13 2.18
C VAL A 104 -23.91 -9.98 3.27
N ARG A 105 -23.54 -10.17 4.55
CA ARG A 105 -24.46 -9.95 5.67
C ARG A 105 -24.88 -8.50 5.81
N SER A 106 -23.98 -7.55 5.51
CA SER A 106 -24.26 -6.12 5.56
C SER A 106 -25.20 -5.66 4.44
N LEU A 107 -25.24 -6.35 3.29
CA LEU A 107 -26.18 -6.04 2.20
C LEU A 107 -27.65 -6.16 2.64
N ALA A 108 -27.98 -7.08 3.56
CA ALA A 108 -29.31 -7.21 4.13
C ALA A 108 -29.74 -5.99 4.96
N LEU A 109 -28.78 -5.15 5.37
CA LEU A 109 -29.00 -3.92 6.13
C LEU A 109 -28.85 -2.66 5.28
N ALA A 110 -28.65 -2.81 3.95
CA ALA A 110 -28.40 -1.69 3.06
C ALA A 110 -29.54 -0.64 3.13
N ALA A 111 -29.18 0.59 3.37
CA ALA A 111 -30.13 1.69 3.31
C ALA A 111 -30.41 2.07 1.84
N PRO A 112 -31.64 2.57 1.53
CA PRO A 112 -31.91 3.16 0.23
C PRO A 112 -30.90 4.27 -0.04
N GLY A 113 -30.31 4.28 -1.24
CA GLY A 113 -29.33 5.30 -1.65
C GLY A 113 -29.99 6.70 -1.61
N ALA A 114 -29.35 7.65 -0.95
CA ALA A 114 -29.72 9.03 -1.13
C ALA A 114 -29.27 9.49 -2.53
N PRO A 115 -30.09 10.22 -3.30
CA PRO A 115 -29.70 10.71 -4.61
C PRO A 115 -28.43 11.56 -4.47
N VAL A 116 -27.44 11.29 -5.34
CA VAL A 116 -26.21 12.09 -5.40
C VAL A 116 -26.62 13.50 -5.83
N SER A 117 -26.69 14.41 -4.88
CA SER A 117 -26.90 15.81 -5.20
C SER A 117 -25.66 16.34 -5.90
N ALA A 118 -25.82 16.77 -7.16
CA ALA A 118 -24.77 17.41 -7.97
C ALA A 118 -24.25 18.75 -7.37
N ALA A 119 -24.83 19.21 -6.28
CA ALA A 119 -24.59 20.54 -5.67
C ALA A 119 -23.29 20.64 -4.86
N ALA A 120 -22.46 19.62 -4.76
CA ALA A 120 -21.23 19.67 -3.97
C ALA A 120 -19.97 20.04 -4.78
N PHE A 121 -20.08 20.80 -5.86
CA PHE A 121 -18.96 21.57 -6.39
C PHE A 121 -18.78 22.86 -5.58
N VAL A 122 -18.51 22.74 -4.29
CA VAL A 122 -17.98 23.87 -3.52
C VAL A 122 -16.60 24.20 -4.07
N ALA A 123 -16.35 25.50 -4.25
CA ALA A 123 -15.13 26.07 -4.81
C ALA A 123 -13.89 25.27 -4.37
N ASP A 124 -13.27 24.65 -5.33
CA ASP A 124 -12.15 23.73 -5.15
C ASP A 124 -10.97 24.52 -4.54
N GLN A 125 -10.79 24.44 -3.23
CA GLN A 125 -9.50 24.79 -2.66
C GLN A 125 -8.49 23.75 -3.15
N ARG A 126 -7.89 24.06 -4.31
CA ARG A 126 -6.89 23.21 -4.93
C ARG A 126 -5.71 23.08 -3.99
N GLN A 127 -5.49 21.88 -3.52
CA GLN A 127 -4.29 21.57 -2.74
C GLN A 127 -3.04 21.86 -3.59
N SER A 128 -2.03 22.49 -2.98
CA SER A 128 -0.74 22.71 -3.64
C SER A 128 -0.11 21.38 -4.06
N LEU A 129 0.36 21.31 -5.28
CA LEU A 129 1.09 20.18 -5.83
C LEU A 129 2.62 20.30 -5.68
N THR A 130 3.11 21.35 -5.05
CA THR A 130 4.56 21.61 -4.94
C THR A 130 5.29 20.43 -4.32
N ILE A 131 4.84 19.95 -3.16
CA ILE A 131 5.50 18.83 -2.45
C ILE A 131 5.46 17.53 -3.26
N PRO A 132 4.30 17.04 -3.77
CA PRO A 132 4.29 15.81 -4.55
C PRO A 132 5.03 15.93 -5.89
N ILE A 133 5.07 17.11 -6.53
CA ILE A 133 5.87 17.32 -7.72
C ILE A 133 7.37 17.26 -7.39
N LEU A 134 7.81 17.90 -6.30
CA LEU A 134 9.19 17.80 -5.84
C LEU A 134 9.57 16.36 -5.48
N ALA A 135 8.70 15.62 -4.80
CA ALA A 135 8.92 14.20 -4.51
C ALA A 135 9.07 13.38 -5.80
N THR A 136 8.25 13.66 -6.82
CA THR A 136 8.36 13.02 -8.15
C THR A 136 9.66 13.38 -8.85
N ALA A 137 10.11 14.64 -8.77
CA ALA A 137 11.38 15.09 -9.34
C ALA A 137 12.58 14.42 -8.65
N VAL A 138 12.55 14.30 -7.32
CA VAL A 138 13.56 13.55 -6.54
C VAL A 138 13.57 12.08 -6.96
N ALA A 139 12.39 11.48 -7.17
CA ALA A 139 12.27 10.10 -7.61
C ALA A 139 12.87 9.88 -9.01
N LEU A 140 12.62 10.79 -9.95
CA LEU A 140 13.24 10.76 -11.27
C LEU A 140 14.77 10.93 -11.18
N ALA A 141 15.24 11.87 -10.40
CA ALA A 141 16.68 12.11 -10.21
C ALA A 141 17.38 10.87 -9.62
N GLY A 142 16.79 10.24 -8.58
CA GLY A 142 17.33 9.01 -7.99
C GLY A 142 17.41 7.86 -9.01
N GLY A 143 16.36 7.68 -9.81
CA GLY A 143 16.34 6.68 -10.89
C GLY A 143 17.40 6.95 -11.96
N VAL A 144 17.56 8.20 -12.38
CA VAL A 144 18.60 8.61 -13.34
C VAL A 144 19.99 8.35 -12.78
N ILE A 145 20.24 8.68 -11.49
CA ILE A 145 21.51 8.42 -10.81
C ILE A 145 21.79 6.91 -10.78
N ALA A 146 20.80 6.09 -10.41
CA ALA A 146 20.95 4.63 -10.34
C ALA A 146 21.31 4.04 -11.71
N VAL A 147 20.57 4.44 -12.78
CA VAL A 147 20.83 3.97 -14.16
C VAL A 147 22.19 4.49 -14.64
N GLY A 148 22.49 5.77 -14.46
CA GLY A 148 23.74 6.38 -14.88
C GLY A 148 24.97 5.73 -14.22
N TYR A 149 24.89 5.48 -12.90
CA TYR A 149 25.96 4.82 -12.16
C TYR A 149 26.18 3.37 -12.64
N ALA A 150 25.12 2.60 -12.79
CA ALA A 150 25.20 1.22 -13.27
C ALA A 150 25.69 1.15 -14.72
N TRP A 151 25.27 2.10 -15.57
CA TRP A 151 25.75 2.18 -16.96
C TRP A 151 27.22 2.55 -17.05
N TRP A 152 27.66 3.54 -16.27
CA TRP A 152 29.06 4.01 -16.24
C TRP A 152 30.03 2.87 -15.91
N HIS A 153 29.68 2.02 -14.96
CA HIS A 153 30.52 0.89 -14.52
C HIS A 153 30.24 -0.42 -15.25
N PHE A 154 29.32 -0.43 -16.22
CA PHE A 154 28.89 -1.69 -16.86
C PHE A 154 30.03 -2.50 -17.48
N ALA A 155 30.99 -1.83 -18.11
CA ALA A 155 32.14 -2.48 -18.75
C ALA A 155 33.12 -3.07 -17.74
N ASP A 156 33.26 -2.43 -16.56
CA ASP A 156 34.22 -2.82 -15.51
C ASP A 156 33.72 -3.97 -14.64
N LEU A 157 32.40 -4.31 -14.74
CA LEU A 157 31.80 -5.35 -13.92
C LEU A 157 32.33 -6.74 -14.26
N PRO A 158 32.51 -7.64 -13.26
CA PRO A 158 32.93 -9.01 -13.45
C PRO A 158 31.89 -9.86 -14.21
N ALA A 159 32.26 -11.08 -14.57
CA ALA A 159 31.36 -12.01 -15.27
C ALA A 159 30.13 -12.42 -14.46
N SER A 160 30.14 -12.25 -13.14
CA SER A 160 29.03 -12.60 -12.23
C SER A 160 28.65 -11.40 -11.36
N MET A 161 27.35 -11.13 -11.23
CA MET A 161 26.78 -10.01 -10.50
C MET A 161 25.87 -10.48 -9.37
N PRO A 162 25.88 -9.80 -8.19
CA PRO A 162 24.92 -10.09 -7.13
C PRO A 162 23.52 -9.64 -7.57
N THR A 163 22.56 -10.52 -7.38
CA THR A 163 21.14 -10.27 -7.75
C THR A 163 20.18 -10.35 -6.57
N HIS A 164 20.65 -10.88 -5.43
CA HIS A 164 19.91 -10.90 -4.19
C HIS A 164 20.88 -10.72 -3.00
N PHE A 165 20.37 -10.08 -1.93
CA PHE A 165 21.11 -9.89 -0.68
C PHE A 165 20.28 -10.45 0.47
N GLY A 166 20.92 -11.26 1.30
CA GLY A 166 20.32 -11.79 2.51
C GLY A 166 20.10 -10.73 3.58
N ALA A 167 19.48 -11.12 4.68
CA ALA A 167 19.17 -10.22 5.79
C ALA A 167 20.41 -9.62 6.48
N SER A 168 21.58 -10.25 6.32
CA SER A 168 22.88 -9.71 6.76
C SER A 168 23.42 -8.59 5.84
N GLY A 169 22.75 -8.30 4.74
CA GLY A 169 23.24 -7.42 3.68
C GLY A 169 24.29 -8.03 2.77
N ARG A 170 24.67 -9.31 2.97
CA ARG A 170 25.61 -10.00 2.07
C ARG A 170 24.88 -10.63 0.88
N PRO A 171 25.52 -10.67 -0.31
CA PRO A 171 24.92 -11.32 -1.47
C PRO A 171 24.81 -12.83 -1.24
N ASP A 172 23.64 -13.39 -1.55
CA ASP A 172 23.33 -14.81 -1.42
C ASP A 172 22.81 -15.43 -2.75
N ALA A 173 22.60 -14.61 -3.78
CA ALA A 173 22.35 -15.08 -5.14
C ALA A 173 23.10 -14.23 -6.17
N TRP A 174 23.58 -14.91 -7.21
CA TRP A 174 24.38 -14.34 -8.27
C TRP A 174 23.81 -14.72 -9.65
N SER A 175 24.04 -13.89 -10.64
CA SER A 175 23.70 -14.18 -12.04
C SER A 175 24.82 -13.71 -12.97
N PRO A 176 25.00 -14.33 -14.16
CA PRO A 176 25.94 -13.84 -15.15
C PRO A 176 25.70 -12.35 -15.46
N ARG A 177 26.79 -11.59 -15.67
CA ARG A 177 26.71 -10.21 -16.11
C ARG A 177 25.93 -10.12 -17.42
N SER A 178 24.86 -9.39 -17.39
CA SER A 178 24.02 -9.07 -18.56
C SER A 178 23.35 -7.74 -18.33
N PHE A 179 22.83 -7.13 -19.41
CA PHE A 179 22.01 -5.93 -19.26
C PHE A 179 20.88 -6.13 -18.23
N ARG A 180 20.25 -7.30 -18.25
CA ARG A 180 19.14 -7.62 -17.32
C ARG A 180 19.59 -7.67 -15.86
N SER A 181 20.67 -8.40 -15.56
CA SER A 181 21.14 -8.58 -14.16
C SER A 181 21.68 -7.28 -13.55
N VAL A 182 22.23 -6.37 -14.36
CA VAL A 182 22.78 -5.09 -13.90
C VAL A 182 21.72 -3.98 -13.86
N MET A 183 20.87 -3.89 -14.90
CA MET A 183 19.97 -2.75 -15.09
C MET A 183 18.57 -2.94 -14.52
N LEU A 184 18.18 -4.16 -14.10
CA LEU A 184 16.82 -4.39 -13.61
C LEU A 184 16.46 -3.49 -12.43
N LEU A 185 17.28 -3.45 -11.39
CA LEU A 185 17.01 -2.65 -10.19
C LEU A 185 17.10 -1.14 -10.46
N PRO A 186 18.11 -0.60 -11.18
CA PRO A 186 18.14 0.79 -11.62
C PRO A 186 16.91 1.20 -12.44
N ILE A 187 16.50 0.40 -13.42
CA ILE A 187 15.32 0.70 -14.26
C ILE A 187 14.05 0.63 -13.41
N LEU A 188 13.93 -0.34 -12.50
CA LEU A 188 12.84 -0.42 -11.54
C LEU A 188 12.74 0.88 -10.73
N THR A 189 13.88 1.38 -10.22
CA THR A 189 13.95 2.66 -9.49
C THR A 189 13.46 3.82 -10.35
N LEU A 190 13.95 3.91 -11.60
CA LEU A 190 13.60 4.98 -12.54
C LEU A 190 12.11 5.01 -12.91
N VAL A 191 11.46 3.86 -12.93
CA VAL A 191 10.04 3.75 -13.35
C VAL A 191 9.09 3.78 -12.14
N MET A 192 9.33 2.93 -11.14
CA MET A 192 8.39 2.75 -10.03
C MET A 192 8.38 3.93 -9.06
N CYS A 193 9.55 4.53 -8.78
CA CYS A 193 9.58 5.63 -7.81
C CYS A 193 8.84 6.89 -8.29
N PRO A 194 8.99 7.36 -9.53
CA PRO A 194 8.16 8.46 -10.05
C PRO A 194 6.66 8.12 -10.08
N MET A 195 6.29 6.86 -10.29
CA MET A 195 4.88 6.46 -10.20
C MET A 195 4.32 6.63 -8.78
N LEU A 196 5.11 6.34 -7.73
CA LEU A 196 4.70 6.64 -6.35
C LEU A 196 4.50 8.15 -6.14
N GLY A 197 5.39 8.98 -6.67
CA GLY A 197 5.23 10.45 -6.68
C GLY A 197 3.98 10.91 -7.43
N ALA A 198 3.70 10.31 -8.60
CA ALA A 198 2.49 10.58 -9.37
C ALA A 198 1.22 10.18 -8.60
N MET A 199 1.25 9.07 -7.85
CA MET A 199 0.14 8.69 -6.97
C MET A 199 -0.13 9.75 -5.89
N ALA A 200 0.90 10.38 -5.33
CA ALA A 200 0.75 11.49 -4.40
C ALA A 200 0.09 12.71 -5.08
N CYS A 201 0.49 13.05 -6.32
CA CYS A 201 -0.13 14.10 -7.12
C CYS A 201 -1.63 13.81 -7.41
N LEU A 202 -1.95 12.58 -7.78
CA LEU A 202 -3.34 12.15 -8.02
C LEU A 202 -4.17 12.17 -6.74
N THR A 203 -3.60 11.77 -5.61
CA THR A 203 -4.24 11.85 -4.29
C THR A 203 -4.56 13.30 -3.91
N ALA A 204 -3.66 14.23 -4.17
CA ALA A 204 -3.91 15.66 -3.94
C ALA A 204 -5.12 16.20 -4.73
N ARG A 205 -5.49 15.54 -5.82
CA ARG A 205 -6.64 15.87 -6.68
C ARG A 205 -7.83 14.92 -6.55
N ALA A 206 -7.76 13.96 -5.60
CA ALA A 206 -8.81 12.98 -5.42
C ALA A 206 -10.15 13.64 -5.04
N LYS A 207 -11.25 13.05 -5.53
CA LYS A 207 -12.62 13.49 -5.23
C LYS A 207 -12.92 13.38 -3.73
N ARG A 208 -13.68 14.34 -3.21
CA ARG A 208 -14.11 14.39 -1.82
C ARG A 208 -15.55 13.92 -1.68
N ALA A 209 -15.84 13.23 -0.59
CA ALA A 209 -17.19 12.89 -0.18
C ALA A 209 -17.63 13.90 0.90
N ILE A 210 -18.42 14.92 0.56
CA ILE A 210 -18.83 16.02 1.45
C ILE A 210 -20.22 15.73 2.05
N ARG A 211 -20.44 16.06 3.33
CA ARG A 211 -21.76 16.05 3.99
C ARG A 211 -22.54 17.29 3.65
N GLN A 212 -23.86 17.14 3.36
CA GLN A 212 -24.73 18.30 3.06
C GLN A 212 -25.06 19.14 4.31
N ALA A 213 -25.23 18.49 5.47
CA ALA A 213 -25.69 19.17 6.68
C ALA A 213 -24.57 19.99 7.39
N ASP A 214 -23.30 19.56 7.25
CA ASP A 214 -22.14 20.21 7.90
C ASP A 214 -21.01 20.44 6.89
N GLN A 215 -21.30 21.18 5.84
CA GLN A 215 -20.37 21.37 4.71
C GLN A 215 -19.00 21.89 5.16
N GLY A 216 -18.93 22.81 6.13
CA GLY A 216 -17.67 23.38 6.62
C GLY A 216 -16.77 22.36 7.34
N VAL A 217 -17.30 21.66 8.34
CA VAL A 217 -16.52 20.73 9.17
C VAL A 217 -16.09 19.49 8.41
N SER A 218 -17.01 18.91 7.62
CA SER A 218 -16.69 17.75 6.78
C SER A 218 -15.71 18.12 5.68
N PHE A 219 -15.80 19.31 5.13
CA PHE A 219 -14.86 19.83 4.16
C PHE A 219 -13.45 19.98 4.73
N ASP A 220 -13.32 20.64 5.89
CA ASP A 220 -12.02 20.86 6.54
C ASP A 220 -11.37 19.54 6.98
N ALA A 221 -12.14 18.60 7.51
CA ALA A 221 -11.65 17.28 7.91
C ALA A 221 -11.07 16.53 6.71
N GLN A 222 -11.76 16.57 5.56
CA GLN A 222 -11.28 15.91 4.34
C GLN A 222 -10.11 16.63 3.69
N VAL A 223 -10.05 17.96 3.74
CA VAL A 223 -8.88 18.74 3.29
C VAL A 223 -7.64 18.34 4.10
N ARG A 224 -7.75 18.29 5.42
CA ARG A 224 -6.66 17.88 6.32
C ARG A 224 -6.23 16.45 6.08
N PHE A 225 -7.18 15.51 5.96
CA PHE A 225 -6.89 14.11 5.65
C PHE A 225 -6.17 13.96 4.31
N ARG A 226 -6.69 14.59 3.25
CA ARG A 226 -6.09 14.54 1.91
C ARG A 226 -4.69 15.14 1.90
N HIS A 227 -4.48 16.24 2.61
CA HIS A 227 -3.17 16.85 2.77
C HIS A 227 -2.19 15.91 3.47
N ALA A 228 -2.58 15.34 4.60
CA ALA A 228 -1.76 14.39 5.35
C ALA A 228 -1.42 13.13 4.52
N MET A 229 -2.40 12.58 3.79
CA MET A 229 -2.20 11.45 2.89
C MET A 229 -1.24 11.78 1.74
N THR A 230 -1.37 12.99 1.14
CA THR A 230 -0.46 13.45 0.09
C THR A 230 0.98 13.58 0.60
N LEU A 231 1.16 14.16 1.79
CA LEU A 231 2.48 14.27 2.44
C LEU A 231 3.07 12.89 2.74
N PHE A 232 2.26 12.00 3.30
CA PHE A 232 2.67 10.63 3.58
C PHE A 232 3.14 9.89 2.33
N LEU A 233 2.36 9.92 1.25
CA LEU A 233 2.73 9.28 -0.02
C LEU A 233 3.95 9.92 -0.67
N SER A 234 4.10 11.24 -0.56
CA SER A 234 5.30 11.95 -1.02
C SER A 234 6.55 11.50 -0.25
N GLY A 235 6.43 11.36 1.06
CA GLY A 235 7.50 10.84 1.91
C GLY A 235 7.86 9.39 1.58
N VAL A 236 6.87 8.52 1.35
CA VAL A 236 7.09 7.14 0.88
C VAL A 236 7.87 7.16 -0.45
N ALA A 237 7.44 7.98 -1.43
CA ALA A 237 8.11 8.07 -2.72
C ALA A 237 9.59 8.46 -2.58
N VAL A 238 9.89 9.46 -1.78
CA VAL A 238 11.28 9.91 -1.54
C VAL A 238 12.10 8.84 -0.83
N LEU A 239 11.59 8.27 0.26
CA LEU A 239 12.31 7.28 1.06
C LEU A 239 12.57 5.98 0.30
N VAL A 240 11.58 5.48 -0.46
CA VAL A 240 11.74 4.32 -1.34
C VAL A 240 12.76 4.62 -2.44
N THR A 241 12.75 5.85 -2.99
CA THR A 241 13.76 6.26 -3.97
C THR A 241 15.17 6.21 -3.39
N VAL A 242 15.37 6.80 -2.21
CA VAL A 242 16.69 6.77 -1.54
C VAL A 242 17.14 5.33 -1.31
N MET A 243 16.24 4.48 -0.81
CA MET A 243 16.53 3.06 -0.58
C MET A 243 16.93 2.34 -1.87
N LEU A 244 16.10 2.40 -2.92
CA LEU A 244 16.35 1.67 -4.17
C LEU A 244 17.56 2.23 -4.93
N THR A 245 17.83 3.53 -4.87
CA THR A 245 19.04 4.14 -5.43
C THR A 245 20.29 3.65 -4.70
N ALA A 246 20.26 3.63 -3.37
CA ALA A 246 21.37 3.11 -2.57
C ALA A 246 21.63 1.62 -2.86
N LEU A 247 20.57 0.80 -2.89
CA LEU A 247 20.68 -0.63 -3.23
C LEU A 247 21.22 -0.85 -4.64
N SER A 248 20.81 -0.02 -5.61
CA SER A 248 21.34 -0.08 -6.99
C SER A 248 22.82 0.20 -7.06
N ILE A 249 23.28 1.24 -6.36
CA ILE A 249 24.70 1.62 -6.28
C ILE A 249 25.48 0.54 -5.53
N ASP A 250 24.98 0.06 -4.40
CA ASP A 250 25.64 -0.98 -3.60
C ASP A 250 25.78 -2.28 -4.37
N SER A 251 24.78 -2.70 -5.15
CA SER A 251 24.83 -3.89 -5.99
C SER A 251 25.99 -3.80 -7.01
N VAL A 252 26.20 -2.63 -7.64
CA VAL A 252 27.33 -2.40 -8.54
C VAL A 252 28.65 -2.41 -7.78
N ARG A 253 28.75 -1.76 -6.61
CA ARG A 253 29.99 -1.69 -5.79
C ARG A 253 30.39 -3.07 -5.25
N VAL A 254 29.41 -3.90 -4.86
CA VAL A 254 29.66 -5.31 -4.47
C VAL A 254 30.17 -6.11 -5.68
N GLY A 255 29.55 -5.91 -6.85
CA GLY A 255 30.02 -6.54 -8.09
C GLY A 255 31.46 -6.17 -8.42
N LEU A 256 31.84 -4.91 -8.23
CA LEU A 256 33.22 -4.42 -8.43
C LEU A 256 34.21 -4.84 -7.31
N GLY A 257 33.75 -5.51 -6.25
CA GLY A 257 34.59 -5.90 -5.10
C GLY A 257 35.00 -4.70 -4.22
N VAL A 258 34.33 -3.54 -4.33
CA VAL A 258 34.63 -2.34 -3.52
C VAL A 258 34.08 -2.49 -2.10
N ILE A 259 32.99 -3.22 -1.94
CA ILE A 259 32.35 -3.54 -0.65
C ILE A 259 31.87 -4.99 -0.67
N ASP A 260 31.84 -5.65 0.50
CA ASP A 260 31.45 -7.08 0.62
C ASP A 260 29.95 -7.30 0.78
N GLY A 261 29.16 -6.24 0.92
CA GLY A 261 27.71 -6.29 1.13
C GLY A 261 27.09 -4.90 1.08
N LEU A 262 25.79 -4.81 1.41
CA LEU A 262 25.05 -3.55 1.43
C LEU A 262 25.69 -2.55 2.40
N SER A 263 25.77 -1.31 1.97
CA SER A 263 26.26 -0.21 2.82
C SER A 263 25.31 0.04 4.02
N PRO A 264 25.83 0.61 5.12
CA PRO A 264 24.97 1.03 6.22
C PRO A 264 23.84 1.97 5.80
N VAL A 265 24.07 2.77 4.75
CA VAL A 265 23.06 3.68 4.19
C VAL A 265 21.91 2.89 3.53
N GLY A 266 22.22 1.86 2.70
CA GLY A 266 21.21 1.02 2.06
C GLY A 266 20.38 0.25 3.10
N MET A 267 21.03 -0.32 4.11
CA MET A 267 20.36 -1.04 5.20
C MET A 267 19.49 -0.10 6.07
N ALA A 268 20.03 1.05 6.48
CA ALA A 268 19.29 2.02 7.27
C ALA A 268 18.08 2.57 6.50
N ALA A 269 18.22 2.83 5.20
CA ALA A 269 17.12 3.31 4.36
C ALA A 269 15.96 2.31 4.32
N ALA A 270 16.24 1.00 4.24
CA ALA A 270 15.18 -0.04 4.28
C ALA A 270 14.41 -0.02 5.62
N VAL A 271 15.13 0.09 6.74
CA VAL A 271 14.52 0.20 8.07
C VAL A 271 13.68 1.47 8.21
N VAL A 272 14.19 2.60 7.73
CA VAL A 272 13.49 3.90 7.77
C VAL A 272 12.22 3.86 6.91
N VAL A 273 12.26 3.27 5.72
CA VAL A 273 11.06 3.07 4.87
C VAL A 273 10.01 2.26 5.62
N PHE A 274 10.42 1.16 6.24
CA PHE A 274 9.50 0.29 6.99
C PHE A 274 8.85 1.03 8.16
N ILE A 275 9.64 1.70 9.00
CA ILE A 275 9.15 2.47 10.15
C ILE A 275 8.22 3.60 9.70
N TYR A 276 8.59 4.34 8.64
CA TYR A 276 7.80 5.43 8.12
C TYR A 276 6.46 4.94 7.54
N ALA A 277 6.49 3.88 6.75
CA ALA A 277 5.29 3.31 6.14
C ALA A 277 4.33 2.76 7.21
N LEU A 278 4.83 1.98 8.16
CA LEU A 278 4.03 1.40 9.24
C LEU A 278 3.52 2.48 10.20
N GLY A 279 4.42 3.32 10.72
CA GLY A 279 4.08 4.37 11.68
C GLY A 279 3.19 5.45 11.08
N GLY A 280 3.46 5.88 9.84
CA GLY A 280 2.65 6.85 9.11
C GLY A 280 1.26 6.31 8.79
N SER A 281 1.15 5.05 8.36
CA SER A 281 -0.16 4.40 8.16
C SER A 281 -0.96 4.33 9.46
N LEU A 282 -0.33 3.92 10.55
CA LEU A 282 -0.96 3.84 11.87
C LEU A 282 -1.39 5.24 12.37
N TYR A 283 -0.54 6.25 12.20
CA TYR A 283 -0.88 7.64 12.51
C TYR A 283 -2.10 8.12 11.73
N LEU A 284 -2.13 7.90 10.40
CA LEU A 284 -3.27 8.29 9.57
C LEU A 284 -4.56 7.57 10.01
N MET A 285 -4.47 6.28 10.31
CA MET A 285 -5.61 5.50 10.80
C MET A 285 -6.14 6.02 12.13
N LEU A 286 -5.26 6.21 13.10
CA LEU A 286 -5.66 6.55 14.47
C LEU A 286 -6.04 8.02 14.62
N HIS A 287 -5.42 8.93 13.88
CA HIS A 287 -5.68 10.37 13.99
C HIS A 287 -6.84 10.82 13.10
N PHE A 288 -6.86 10.39 11.85
CA PHE A 288 -7.87 10.85 10.87
C PHE A 288 -9.04 9.88 10.72
N GLY A 289 -8.82 8.58 10.86
CA GLY A 289 -9.79 7.57 10.46
C GLY A 289 -10.02 7.57 8.94
N GLN A 290 -11.07 6.91 8.50
CA GLN A 290 -11.44 6.86 7.09
C GLN A 290 -11.83 8.25 6.59
N GLY A 291 -11.08 8.78 5.61
CA GLY A 291 -11.35 10.07 4.97
C GLY A 291 -11.50 11.27 5.91
N GLY A 292 -10.92 11.25 7.11
CA GLY A 292 -11.08 12.29 8.12
C GLY A 292 -12.27 12.09 9.07
N ALA A 293 -12.92 10.92 9.05
CA ALA A 293 -14.12 10.64 9.84
C ALA A 293 -13.99 10.91 11.34
N ARG A 294 -12.80 10.73 11.92
CA ARG A 294 -12.56 11.03 13.33
C ARG A 294 -12.57 12.52 13.66
N LEU A 295 -12.08 13.34 12.73
CA LEU A 295 -12.14 14.79 12.89
C LEU A 295 -13.59 15.30 12.77
N GLU A 296 -14.38 14.70 11.87
CA GLU A 296 -15.81 15.00 11.75
C GLU A 296 -16.60 14.64 13.01
N GLN A 297 -16.32 13.49 13.61
CA GLN A 297 -16.99 13.02 14.84
C GLN A 297 -16.74 13.94 16.05
N SER A 298 -15.59 14.59 16.09
CA SER A 298 -15.24 15.51 17.17
C SER A 298 -15.96 16.85 17.07
N ALA A 299 -16.52 17.19 15.89
CA ALA A 299 -17.03 18.52 15.60
C ALA A 299 -18.57 18.61 15.48
N SER A 300 -19.27 17.52 15.14
CA SER A 300 -20.74 17.55 15.01
C SER A 300 -21.40 16.19 15.21
N GLY A 301 -22.60 16.18 15.82
CA GLY A 301 -23.45 14.99 15.96
C GLY A 301 -24.37 14.72 14.76
N ALA A 302 -24.20 15.40 13.62
CA ALA A 302 -25.13 15.35 12.49
C ALA A 302 -24.89 14.12 11.56
N PRO A 303 -25.96 13.50 10.99
CA PRO A 303 -25.85 12.30 10.16
C PRO A 303 -25.18 12.54 8.80
N LEU A 304 -24.50 11.50 8.29
CA LEU A 304 -23.90 11.47 6.95
C LEU A 304 -24.98 11.44 5.88
N THR A 305 -25.01 12.46 5.03
CA THR A 305 -25.76 12.41 3.78
C THR A 305 -24.83 12.75 2.63
N ASN A 306 -24.69 11.86 1.65
CA ASN A 306 -24.15 12.04 0.28
C ASN A 306 -22.87 11.28 -0.09
N GLY A 307 -22.81 10.88 -1.35
CA GLY A 307 -21.68 10.25 -2.04
C GLY A 307 -21.28 8.87 -1.51
N LEU A 308 -21.32 8.68 -0.21
CA LEU A 308 -21.14 7.39 0.45
C LEU A 308 -22.43 6.56 0.52
N ALA A 309 -23.60 7.18 0.27
CA ALA A 309 -24.89 6.51 0.32
C ALA A 309 -25.24 5.74 -0.98
N ASP A 310 -24.45 5.89 -2.03
CA ASP A 310 -24.71 5.25 -3.32
C ASP A 310 -24.12 3.84 -3.39
N ASN A 311 -24.92 2.82 -3.09
CA ASN A 311 -24.49 1.43 -3.20
C ASN A 311 -24.39 0.91 -4.64
N THR A 312 -24.90 1.65 -5.64
CA THR A 312 -25.05 1.15 -7.03
C THR A 312 -23.73 1.08 -7.79
N HIS A 313 -22.77 1.98 -7.47
CA HIS A 313 -21.49 2.05 -8.15
C HIS A 313 -20.35 1.31 -7.42
N TRP A 314 -20.67 0.57 -6.36
CA TRP A 314 -19.67 -0.15 -5.57
C TRP A 314 -19.81 -1.66 -5.72
N VAL A 315 -18.82 -2.29 -6.32
CA VAL A 315 -18.72 -3.73 -6.44
C VAL A 315 -17.99 -4.28 -5.20
N LEU A 316 -18.63 -5.21 -4.49
CA LEU A 316 -18.13 -5.76 -3.23
C LEU A 316 -17.77 -4.70 -2.17
N GLY A 317 -18.30 -3.50 -2.27
CA GLY A 317 -17.99 -2.39 -1.35
C GLY A 317 -16.53 -1.88 -1.37
N MET A 318 -15.69 -2.41 -2.26
CA MET A 318 -14.26 -2.06 -2.38
C MET A 318 -13.90 -1.43 -3.72
N PHE A 319 -14.56 -1.85 -4.80
CA PHE A 319 -14.26 -1.41 -6.15
C PHE A 319 -15.31 -0.39 -6.61
N TYR A 320 -14.88 0.81 -6.96
CA TYR A 320 -15.77 1.83 -7.49
C TYR A 320 -15.77 1.78 -9.02
N VAL A 321 -16.97 1.71 -9.61
CA VAL A 321 -17.16 1.59 -11.07
C VAL A 321 -18.23 2.57 -11.50
N ASN A 322 -17.84 3.75 -11.96
CA ASN A 322 -18.76 4.76 -12.49
C ASN A 322 -18.13 5.44 -13.72
N ARG A 323 -18.76 5.25 -14.88
CA ARG A 323 -18.29 5.81 -16.17
C ARG A 323 -18.58 7.31 -16.28
N ASP A 324 -19.60 7.79 -15.59
CA ASP A 324 -20.02 9.19 -15.62
C ASP A 324 -19.22 10.05 -14.63
N ASP A 325 -18.45 9.43 -13.74
CA ASP A 325 -17.58 10.13 -12.79
C ASP A 325 -16.17 10.32 -13.40
N PRO A 326 -15.75 11.58 -13.70
CA PRO A 326 -14.44 11.85 -14.27
C PRO A 326 -13.27 11.62 -13.30
N SER A 327 -13.55 11.33 -12.03
CA SER A 327 -12.54 11.15 -10.99
C SER A 327 -11.75 9.88 -11.23
N ILE A 328 -10.42 9.95 -11.09
CA ILE A 328 -9.53 8.79 -11.13
C ILE A 328 -9.50 8.09 -9.77
N PHE A 329 -9.36 8.89 -8.69
CA PHE A 329 -9.38 8.41 -7.31
C PHE A 329 -10.62 8.86 -6.57
N VAL A 330 -11.21 7.93 -5.82
CA VAL A 330 -12.34 8.16 -4.92
C VAL A 330 -12.01 7.60 -3.53
N GLU A 331 -12.63 8.15 -2.50
CA GLU A 331 -12.42 7.66 -1.13
C GLU A 331 -12.91 6.21 -0.98
N LYS A 332 -12.12 5.36 -0.30
CA LYS A 332 -12.50 3.96 -0.01
C LYS A 332 -13.69 3.90 0.94
N ARG A 333 -14.53 2.89 0.78
CA ARG A 333 -15.60 2.54 1.74
C ARG A 333 -15.16 1.54 2.80
N PHE A 334 -14.09 0.81 2.57
CA PHE A 334 -13.48 -0.12 3.51
C PHE A 334 -11.98 0.14 3.59
N GLY A 335 -11.48 0.33 4.80
CA GLY A 335 -10.09 0.73 5.04
C GLY A 335 -9.86 2.24 4.91
N ILE A 336 -8.60 2.64 4.80
CA ILE A 336 -8.18 4.04 4.72
C ILE A 336 -7.64 4.36 3.32
N GLY A 337 -7.76 5.62 2.90
CA GLY A 337 -7.20 6.12 1.66
C GLY A 337 -8.18 6.15 0.50
N TYR A 338 -7.67 5.96 -0.71
CA TYR A 338 -8.43 6.10 -1.96
C TYR A 338 -8.42 4.79 -2.75
N THR A 339 -9.43 4.58 -3.55
CA THR A 339 -9.52 3.52 -4.56
C THR A 339 -9.61 4.13 -5.95
N ILE A 340 -9.39 3.32 -6.96
CA ILE A 340 -9.42 3.74 -8.36
C ILE A 340 -10.83 3.56 -8.91
N ASN A 341 -11.31 4.54 -9.70
CA ASN A 341 -12.54 4.42 -10.45
C ASN A 341 -12.32 3.51 -11.67
N LEU A 342 -12.70 2.26 -11.58
CA LEU A 342 -12.59 1.30 -12.68
C LEU A 342 -13.56 1.58 -13.85
N GLY A 343 -14.50 2.53 -13.70
CA GLY A 343 -15.31 3.05 -14.81
C GLY A 343 -14.60 4.10 -15.66
N ASN A 344 -13.49 4.67 -15.19
CA ASN A 344 -12.76 5.75 -15.86
C ASN A 344 -11.62 5.19 -16.73
N ALA A 345 -11.64 5.47 -18.03
CA ALA A 345 -10.64 4.95 -18.96
C ALA A 345 -9.20 5.37 -18.63
N ARG A 346 -8.99 6.61 -18.09
CA ARG A 346 -7.66 7.10 -17.69
C ARG A 346 -7.14 6.33 -16.47
N ALA A 347 -8.05 6.02 -15.55
CA ALA A 347 -7.74 5.22 -14.37
C ALA A 347 -7.38 3.78 -14.76
N LEU A 348 -8.12 3.16 -15.68
CA LEU A 348 -7.81 1.84 -16.23
C LEU A 348 -6.47 1.82 -16.96
N ALA A 349 -6.17 2.84 -17.77
CA ALA A 349 -4.87 2.95 -18.45
C ALA A 349 -3.72 3.01 -17.42
N PHE A 350 -3.87 3.78 -16.33
CA PHE A 350 -2.87 3.84 -15.26
C PHE A 350 -2.65 2.46 -14.60
N VAL A 351 -3.74 1.74 -14.29
CA VAL A 351 -3.67 0.38 -13.72
C VAL A 351 -3.01 -0.59 -14.70
N ALA A 352 -3.40 -0.54 -15.98
CA ALA A 352 -2.85 -1.43 -17.01
C ALA A 352 -1.34 -1.21 -17.18
N ILE A 353 -0.88 0.03 -17.27
CA ILE A 353 0.55 0.37 -17.34
C ILE A 353 1.27 -0.19 -16.10
N PHE A 354 0.73 0.02 -14.91
CA PHE A 354 1.32 -0.47 -13.66
C PHE A 354 1.45 -2.00 -13.64
N LEU A 355 0.40 -2.72 -14.03
CA LEU A 355 0.39 -4.19 -14.09
C LEU A 355 1.34 -4.74 -15.16
N VAL A 356 1.40 -4.11 -16.33
CA VAL A 356 2.36 -4.48 -17.39
C VAL A 356 3.80 -4.30 -16.93
N LEU A 357 4.11 -3.18 -16.26
CA LEU A 357 5.44 -2.93 -15.72
C LEU A 357 5.83 -3.94 -14.65
N ILE A 358 4.94 -4.24 -13.70
CA ILE A 358 5.17 -5.27 -12.69
C ILE A 358 5.36 -6.64 -13.34
N GLY A 359 4.49 -7.02 -14.27
CA GLY A 359 4.58 -8.29 -14.98
C GLY A 359 5.89 -8.42 -15.76
N ALA A 360 6.33 -7.36 -16.45
CA ALA A 360 7.61 -7.33 -17.14
C ALA A 360 8.80 -7.50 -16.18
N ILE A 361 8.80 -6.81 -15.04
CA ILE A 361 9.85 -6.91 -14.01
C ILE A 361 9.93 -8.34 -13.46
N ILE A 362 8.79 -8.92 -13.08
CA ILE A 362 8.70 -10.28 -12.57
C ILE A 362 9.17 -11.28 -13.65
N GLY A 363 8.71 -11.13 -14.89
CA GLY A 363 9.11 -11.98 -16.02
C GLY A 363 10.61 -11.91 -16.28
N ILE A 364 11.21 -10.73 -16.24
CA ILE A 364 12.66 -10.54 -16.38
C ILE A 364 13.39 -11.20 -15.20
N ALA A 365 12.96 -10.97 -13.98
CA ALA A 365 13.58 -11.54 -12.78
C ALA A 365 13.55 -13.08 -12.79
N LEU A 366 12.42 -13.68 -13.16
CA LEU A 366 12.26 -15.15 -13.25
C LEU A 366 13.04 -15.76 -14.42
N SER A 367 13.32 -15.01 -15.47
CA SER A 367 14.11 -15.46 -16.62
C SER A 367 15.62 -15.37 -16.44
N MET A 368 16.09 -14.81 -15.31
CA MET A 368 17.53 -14.71 -15.05
C MET A 368 18.13 -16.07 -14.72
N PRO A 369 19.22 -16.49 -15.40
CA PRO A 369 19.94 -17.69 -15.02
C PRO A 369 20.55 -17.50 -13.63
N ARG A 370 20.44 -18.52 -12.79
CA ARG A 370 21.12 -18.56 -11.48
C ARG A 370 22.59 -18.89 -11.71
N GLY A 371 23.48 -18.06 -11.21
CA GLY A 371 24.92 -18.26 -11.22
C GLY A 371 25.45 -18.62 -9.83
N HIS A 372 26.69 -19.00 -9.76
CA HIS A 372 27.42 -19.19 -8.51
C HIS A 372 28.22 -17.94 -8.16
N ALA A 373 28.54 -17.77 -6.87
CA ALA A 373 29.48 -16.75 -6.45
C ALA A 373 30.79 -16.85 -7.27
N PRO A 374 31.46 -15.74 -7.60
CA PRO A 374 32.73 -15.78 -8.26
C PRO A 374 33.71 -16.58 -7.38
N ILE A 375 34.44 -17.51 -7.99
CA ILE A 375 35.55 -18.21 -7.34
C ILE A 375 36.65 -17.16 -7.14
N THR A 376 36.84 -16.73 -5.91
CA THR A 376 37.90 -15.82 -5.49
C THR A 376 39.26 -16.53 -5.51
#